data_043d04b00ed80008e1fb15878057e6ca
#
_entry.id   043d04b00ed80008e1fb15878057e6ca
#
_cell.length_a   1.000
_cell.length_b   1.000
_cell.length_c   1.000
_cell.angle_alpha   90.00
_cell.angle_beta   90.00
_cell.angle_gamma   90.00
#
_symmetry.space_group_name_H-M   'P 1'
#
loop_
_entity.id
_entity.type
_entity.pdbx_description
1 polymer ?
#
loop_
_entity_poly.entity_id
_entity_poly.type
_entity_poly.pdbx_seq_one_letter_code
_entity_poly.pdbx_strand_id
1 'polypeptide(L)'
;MSAATRLNDALDRALRHVAEVMEEPYALEVRLSVEDDAAFWAVAEPDGDGLHLTISTGVVSGLHDLWSAAFQDDGLLVNDGKRITDDIAFMTEVSLVFLLLHEMAHSDLDHFRFTGGGISEAGTSRTRGLLSRAAQEAGPIDEFGYKNRSAAERCLELQADHEAIEFLLEGYSDEEWDVLRVRTAAVMAVMVLIEREDEASGSDNSTHPKAATRIFQLLGHLASLWSVPAQIKAQELGLSEVRAEDLPPDAEIEAYQRTVIIPAFTDAAVLARAATADSVAHDLGDPADFFADIGTVQAGAAESEAELRTAGAKELVTLMPLNAAIMAMMGERGLSP
;
A
#
# COMPACT_ATOMS: atom_id res chain seq x y z
N MET A 1 6.62 9.25 -24.52
CA MET A 1 6.48 10.22 -23.41
C MET A 1 7.69 10.02 -22.50
N SER A 2 8.31 11.08 -21.96
CA SER A 2 9.44 10.93 -21.02
C SER A 2 8.96 10.45 -19.64
N ALA A 3 9.87 9.87 -18.84
CA ALA A 3 9.54 9.49 -17.47
C ALA A 3 9.06 10.68 -16.64
N ALA A 4 9.74 11.82 -16.75
CA ALA A 4 9.34 13.06 -16.07
C ALA A 4 7.93 13.52 -16.47
N THR A 5 7.55 13.42 -17.74
CA THR A 5 6.19 13.77 -18.17
C THR A 5 5.17 12.82 -17.55
N ARG A 6 5.43 11.50 -17.55
CA ARG A 6 4.51 10.51 -16.96
C ARG A 6 4.32 10.72 -15.45
N LEU A 7 5.40 11.02 -14.74
CA LEU A 7 5.35 11.28 -13.29
C LEU A 7 4.59 12.57 -12.97
N ASN A 8 4.76 13.64 -13.74
CA ASN A 8 3.98 14.86 -13.54
C ASN A 8 2.49 14.63 -13.87
N ASP A 9 2.16 13.92 -14.96
CA ASP A 9 0.78 13.59 -15.29
C ASP A 9 0.11 12.73 -14.20
N ALA A 10 0.86 11.78 -13.61
CA ALA A 10 0.40 10.96 -12.50
C ALA A 10 0.20 11.78 -11.21
N LEU A 11 1.10 12.73 -10.89
CA LEU A 11 0.94 13.64 -9.76
C LEU A 11 -0.30 14.52 -9.91
N ASP A 12 -0.47 15.13 -11.09
CA ASP A 12 -1.68 15.93 -11.38
C ASP A 12 -2.96 15.10 -11.21
N ARG A 13 -2.90 13.80 -11.53
CA ARG A 13 -4.03 12.88 -11.35
C ARG A 13 -4.24 12.51 -9.89
N ALA A 14 -3.19 12.21 -9.13
CA ALA A 14 -3.26 11.94 -7.70
C ALA A 14 -3.88 13.14 -6.94
N LEU A 15 -3.40 14.35 -7.22
CA LEU A 15 -3.91 15.58 -6.59
C LEU A 15 -5.38 15.85 -6.94
N ARG A 16 -5.79 15.63 -8.20
CA ARG A 16 -7.21 15.72 -8.57
C ARG A 16 -8.06 14.68 -7.87
N HIS A 17 -7.56 13.45 -7.80
CA HIS A 17 -8.26 12.36 -7.14
C HIS A 17 -8.48 12.63 -5.65
N VAL A 18 -7.45 13.09 -4.94
CA VAL A 18 -7.59 13.55 -3.54
C VAL A 18 -8.62 14.66 -3.42
N ALA A 19 -8.57 15.66 -4.32
CA ALA A 19 -9.52 16.77 -4.29
C ALA A 19 -10.97 16.32 -4.56
N GLU A 20 -11.18 15.29 -5.38
CA GLU A 20 -12.50 14.70 -5.64
C GLU A 20 -13.03 13.92 -4.43
N VAL A 21 -12.18 13.12 -3.79
CA VAL A 21 -12.56 12.31 -2.61
C VAL A 21 -12.81 13.18 -1.38
N MET A 22 -11.94 14.17 -1.14
CA MET A 22 -12.03 15.05 0.04
C MET A 22 -12.98 16.25 -0.16
N GLU A 23 -13.48 16.47 -1.38
CA GLU A 23 -14.26 17.66 -1.79
C GLU A 23 -13.51 19.01 -1.59
N GLU A 24 -12.18 18.94 -1.41
CA GLU A 24 -11.29 20.10 -1.23
C GLU A 24 -9.89 19.81 -1.79
N PRO A 25 -9.15 20.84 -2.25
CA PRO A 25 -7.79 20.65 -2.75
C PRO A 25 -6.86 20.10 -1.68
N TYR A 26 -5.85 19.32 -2.11
CA TYR A 26 -4.77 18.89 -1.21
C TYR A 26 -4.14 20.10 -0.49
N ALA A 27 -3.95 19.98 0.82
CA ALA A 27 -3.61 21.12 1.67
C ALA A 27 -2.20 21.69 1.44
N LEU A 28 -1.27 20.83 0.97
CA LEU A 28 0.13 21.21 0.79
C LEU A 28 0.47 21.48 -0.68
N GLU A 29 1.45 22.35 -0.91
CA GLU A 29 2.09 22.46 -2.23
C GLU A 29 3.02 21.26 -2.42
N VAL A 30 2.75 20.42 -3.42
CA VAL A 30 3.58 19.25 -3.75
C VAL A 30 4.52 19.60 -4.90
N ARG A 31 5.83 19.45 -4.69
CA ARG A 31 6.86 19.60 -5.70
C ARG A 31 7.43 18.26 -6.07
N LEU A 32 7.64 18.02 -7.35
CA LEU A 32 8.19 16.78 -7.88
C LEU A 32 9.53 17.02 -8.56
N SER A 33 10.55 16.28 -8.12
CA SER A 33 11.84 16.14 -8.80
C SER A 33 11.99 14.73 -9.35
N VAL A 34 12.55 14.64 -10.57
CA VAL A 34 12.79 13.34 -11.22
C VAL A 34 14.27 13.14 -11.38
N GLU A 35 14.79 12.06 -10.81
CA GLU A 35 16.21 11.69 -10.94
C GLU A 35 16.44 10.62 -12.00
N ASP A 36 17.48 10.77 -12.80
CA ASP A 36 17.90 9.78 -13.80
C ASP A 36 18.69 8.66 -13.11
N ASP A 37 17.94 7.71 -12.57
CA ASP A 37 18.45 6.52 -11.90
C ASP A 37 17.60 5.31 -12.33
N ALA A 38 18.24 4.18 -12.63
CA ALA A 38 17.57 2.96 -13.05
C ALA A 38 16.97 2.15 -11.90
N ALA A 39 17.39 2.41 -10.65
CA ALA A 39 16.84 1.74 -9.46
C ALA A 39 15.41 2.21 -9.17
N PHE A 40 14.58 1.35 -8.59
CA PHE A 40 13.20 1.66 -8.23
C PHE A 40 13.16 2.30 -6.83
N TRP A 41 12.96 3.62 -6.78
CA TRP A 41 12.85 4.33 -5.51
C TRP A 41 12.07 5.65 -5.61
N ALA A 42 11.47 6.04 -4.49
CA ALA A 42 10.86 7.34 -4.24
C ALA A 42 11.29 7.85 -2.85
N VAL A 43 11.21 9.15 -2.64
CA VAL A 43 11.49 9.81 -1.35
C VAL A 43 10.58 11.00 -1.21
N ALA A 44 9.92 11.09 -0.06
CA ALA A 44 9.15 12.25 0.36
C ALA A 44 9.87 13.00 1.50
N GLU A 45 9.94 14.31 1.39
CA GLU A 45 10.58 15.18 2.39
C GLU A 45 9.74 16.44 2.59
N PRO A 46 9.59 16.95 3.84
CA PRO A 46 9.01 18.26 4.07
C PRO A 46 9.81 19.37 3.39
N ASP A 47 9.14 20.33 2.74
CA ASP A 47 9.78 21.47 2.09
C ASP A 47 9.07 22.77 2.54
N GLY A 48 9.52 23.34 3.64
CA GLY A 48 8.84 24.48 4.26
C GLY A 48 7.43 24.11 4.71
N ASP A 49 6.43 24.77 4.10
CA ASP A 49 5.00 24.48 4.34
C ASP A 49 4.45 23.51 3.27
N GLY A 50 5.31 22.86 2.48
CA GLY A 50 4.96 21.96 1.39
C GLY A 50 5.60 20.58 1.52
N LEU A 51 5.46 19.79 0.47
CA LEU A 51 5.99 18.43 0.32
C LEU A 51 6.84 18.35 -0.94
N HIS A 52 8.06 17.83 -0.82
CA HIS A 52 8.94 17.55 -1.95
C HIS A 52 9.07 16.05 -2.18
N LEU A 53 8.66 15.61 -3.37
CA LEU A 53 8.81 14.24 -3.83
C LEU A 53 10.00 14.15 -4.78
N THR A 54 10.90 13.20 -4.56
CA THR A 54 11.97 12.88 -5.49
C THR A 54 11.82 11.43 -5.94
N ILE A 55 11.65 11.20 -7.24
CA ILE A 55 11.35 9.87 -7.80
C ILE A 55 12.34 9.55 -8.91
N SER A 56 12.84 8.31 -8.90
CA SER A 56 13.74 7.83 -9.95
C SER A 56 13.03 7.55 -11.28
N THR A 57 13.73 7.67 -12.41
CA THR A 57 13.22 7.21 -13.71
C THR A 57 13.01 5.69 -13.74
N GLY A 58 13.72 4.95 -12.87
CA GLY A 58 13.59 3.51 -12.66
C GLY A 58 12.19 3.07 -12.22
N VAL A 59 11.45 3.92 -11.51
CA VAL A 59 10.06 3.65 -11.13
C VAL A 59 9.18 3.49 -12.37
N VAL A 60 9.27 4.41 -13.31
CA VAL A 60 8.46 4.38 -14.54
C VAL A 60 8.84 3.19 -15.43
N SER A 61 10.13 2.93 -15.61
CA SER A 61 10.59 1.80 -16.43
C SER A 61 10.30 0.46 -15.76
N GLY A 62 10.52 0.35 -14.45
CA GLY A 62 10.25 -0.88 -13.70
C GLY A 62 8.78 -1.29 -13.74
N LEU A 63 7.85 -0.34 -13.55
CA LEU A 63 6.42 -0.59 -13.68
C LEU A 63 6.03 -0.98 -15.11
N HIS A 64 6.51 -0.25 -16.11
CA HIS A 64 6.25 -0.58 -17.51
C HIS A 64 6.74 -1.99 -17.88
N ASP A 65 7.95 -2.34 -17.47
CA ASP A 65 8.55 -3.64 -17.76
C ASP A 65 7.82 -4.77 -17.01
N LEU A 66 7.43 -4.54 -15.75
CA LEU A 66 6.62 -5.49 -14.98
C LEU A 66 5.28 -5.75 -15.67
N TRP A 67 4.54 -4.71 -16.05
CA TRP A 67 3.25 -4.88 -16.73
C TRP A 67 3.40 -5.55 -18.10
N SER A 68 4.48 -5.22 -18.84
CA SER A 68 4.79 -5.86 -20.12
C SER A 68 5.05 -7.36 -19.97
N ALA A 69 5.73 -7.77 -18.89
CA ALA A 69 5.98 -9.17 -18.58
C ALA A 69 4.73 -9.87 -18.04
N ALA A 70 4.00 -9.21 -17.13
CA ALA A 70 2.83 -9.80 -16.47
C ALA A 70 1.67 -10.08 -17.44
N PHE A 71 1.46 -9.22 -18.45
CA PHE A 71 0.44 -9.43 -19.48
C PHE A 71 0.78 -10.54 -20.48
N GLN A 72 1.95 -11.19 -20.39
CA GLN A 72 2.21 -12.46 -21.08
C GLN A 72 1.49 -13.64 -20.42
N ASP A 73 1.05 -13.51 -19.16
CA ASP A 73 0.22 -14.50 -18.48
C ASP A 73 -1.26 -14.27 -18.84
N ASP A 74 -1.88 -15.26 -19.48
CA ASP A 74 -3.29 -15.16 -19.92
C ASP A 74 -4.28 -15.12 -18.74
N GLY A 75 -3.86 -15.44 -17.52
CA GLY A 75 -4.71 -15.46 -16.33
C GLY A 75 -4.79 -14.11 -15.60
N LEU A 76 -3.89 -13.15 -15.91
CA LEU A 76 -3.86 -11.86 -15.23
C LEU A 76 -5.07 -10.99 -15.61
N LEU A 77 -5.74 -10.43 -14.59
CA LEU A 77 -6.87 -9.51 -14.74
C LEU A 77 -7.97 -10.08 -15.66
N VAL A 78 -8.29 -11.35 -15.48
CA VAL A 78 -9.37 -12.02 -16.23
C VAL A 78 -10.62 -12.14 -15.38
N ASN A 79 -11.76 -11.72 -15.92
CA ASN A 79 -13.10 -11.89 -15.36
C ASN A 79 -14.01 -12.54 -16.41
N ASP A 80 -14.70 -13.63 -16.06
CA ASP A 80 -15.58 -14.40 -16.96
C ASP A 80 -14.93 -14.76 -18.31
N GLY A 81 -13.64 -15.14 -18.28
CA GLY A 81 -12.87 -15.52 -19.46
C GLY A 81 -12.48 -14.35 -20.36
N LYS A 82 -12.68 -13.12 -19.92
CA LYS A 82 -12.27 -11.90 -20.63
C LYS A 82 -11.25 -11.14 -19.80
N ARG A 83 -10.24 -10.61 -20.44
CA ARG A 83 -9.29 -9.72 -19.82
C ARG A 83 -9.97 -8.36 -19.57
N ILE A 84 -9.86 -7.85 -18.32
CA ILE A 84 -10.45 -6.56 -17.92
C ILE A 84 -9.69 -5.43 -18.64
N THR A 85 -8.35 -5.51 -18.64
CA THR A 85 -7.47 -4.60 -19.38
C THR A 85 -6.16 -5.28 -19.74
N ASP A 86 -5.52 -4.85 -20.81
CA ASP A 86 -4.14 -5.18 -21.22
C ASP A 86 -3.35 -3.91 -21.58
N ASP A 87 -3.85 -2.74 -21.19
CA ASP A 87 -3.22 -1.45 -21.42
C ASP A 87 -2.09 -1.21 -20.41
N ILE A 88 -0.87 -1.51 -20.86
CA ILE A 88 0.36 -1.33 -20.07
C ILE A 88 0.53 0.13 -19.63
N ALA A 89 0.20 1.09 -20.48
CA ALA A 89 0.36 2.51 -20.17
C ALA A 89 -0.59 2.94 -19.06
N PHE A 90 -1.84 2.51 -19.14
CA PHE A 90 -2.85 2.73 -18.11
C PHE A 90 -2.47 2.08 -16.78
N MET A 91 -2.07 0.80 -16.77
CA MET A 91 -1.67 0.11 -15.54
C MET A 91 -0.41 0.75 -14.91
N THR A 92 0.56 1.17 -15.73
CA THR A 92 1.72 1.92 -15.25
C THR A 92 1.27 3.21 -14.57
N GLU A 93 0.33 3.95 -15.16
CA GLU A 93 -0.17 5.20 -14.62
C GLU A 93 -0.92 5.00 -13.29
N VAL A 94 -1.81 4.02 -13.19
CA VAL A 94 -2.53 3.72 -11.93
C VAL A 94 -1.55 3.33 -10.82
N SER A 95 -0.50 2.54 -11.15
CA SER A 95 0.56 2.19 -10.19
C SER A 95 1.36 3.42 -9.73
N LEU A 96 1.65 4.37 -10.64
CA LEU A 96 2.31 5.63 -10.29
C LEU A 96 1.43 6.51 -9.38
N VAL A 97 0.12 6.57 -9.65
CA VAL A 97 -0.82 7.30 -8.79
C VAL A 97 -0.81 6.71 -7.37
N PHE A 98 -0.86 5.38 -7.24
CA PHE A 98 -0.75 4.75 -5.91
C PHE A 98 0.55 5.13 -5.19
N LEU A 99 1.70 5.03 -5.85
CA LEU A 99 2.98 5.38 -5.24
C LEU A 99 3.00 6.84 -4.76
N LEU A 100 2.46 7.76 -5.56
CA LEU A 100 2.39 9.18 -5.19
C LEU A 100 1.44 9.43 -4.02
N LEU A 101 0.29 8.75 -3.97
CA LEU A 101 -0.63 8.81 -2.83
C LEU A 101 0.03 8.28 -1.57
N HIS A 102 0.81 7.19 -1.66
CA HIS A 102 1.56 6.62 -0.54
C HIS A 102 2.60 7.60 0.01
N GLU A 103 3.38 8.24 -0.87
CA GLU A 103 4.35 9.27 -0.47
C GLU A 103 3.67 10.50 0.17
N MET A 104 2.50 10.89 -0.34
CA MET A 104 1.71 11.99 0.23
C MET A 104 1.13 11.61 1.60
N ALA A 105 0.71 10.37 1.78
CA ALA A 105 0.16 9.86 3.04
C ALA A 105 1.16 9.98 4.21
N HIS A 106 2.46 9.86 3.98
CA HIS A 106 3.46 10.12 5.02
C HIS A 106 3.38 11.54 5.60
N SER A 107 2.99 12.51 4.79
CA SER A 107 2.78 13.89 5.25
C SER A 107 1.45 14.04 5.99
N ASP A 108 0.38 13.48 5.45
CA ASP A 108 -0.97 13.61 6.00
C ASP A 108 -1.09 12.93 7.38
N LEU A 109 -0.34 11.84 7.57
CA LEU A 109 -0.24 11.10 8.82
C LEU A 109 0.87 11.62 9.76
N ASP A 110 1.41 12.82 9.54
CA ASP A 110 2.46 13.43 10.38
C ASP A 110 3.71 12.54 10.61
N HIS A 111 4.00 11.57 9.73
CA HIS A 111 5.11 10.64 9.88
C HIS A 111 6.47 11.35 9.93
N PHE A 112 6.63 12.47 9.20
CA PHE A 112 7.87 13.27 9.24
C PHE A 112 8.10 13.89 10.61
N ARG A 113 7.05 14.40 11.26
CA ARG A 113 7.14 14.95 12.63
C ARG A 113 7.40 13.83 13.64
N PHE A 114 6.84 12.64 13.41
CA PHE A 114 7.04 11.49 14.28
C PHE A 114 8.45 10.92 14.17
N THR A 115 9.03 10.89 12.98
CA THR A 115 10.40 10.37 12.75
C THR A 115 11.49 11.42 12.97
N GLY A 116 11.17 12.70 13.04
CA GLY A 116 12.12 13.82 13.11
C GLY A 116 12.79 14.15 11.76
N GLY A 117 12.21 13.74 10.63
CA GLY A 117 12.75 14.02 9.29
C GLY A 117 12.10 13.23 8.18
N GLY A 118 12.63 13.30 6.98
CA GLY A 118 12.10 12.62 5.80
C GLY A 118 12.11 11.10 5.89
N ILE A 119 11.21 10.46 5.16
CA ILE A 119 11.08 9.02 5.00
C ILE A 119 11.55 8.66 3.60
N SER A 120 12.38 7.62 3.47
CA SER A 120 12.92 7.15 2.19
C SER A 120 12.40 5.75 1.89
N GLU A 121 11.70 5.57 0.80
CA GLU A 121 11.35 4.26 0.26
C GLU A 121 12.51 3.65 -0.54
N ALA A 122 12.65 2.35 -0.39
CA ALA A 122 13.48 1.39 -1.12
C ALA A 122 14.95 1.75 -1.35
N GLY A 123 15.82 0.79 -1.13
CA GLY A 123 17.12 0.50 -1.76
C GLY A 123 18.06 1.64 -2.13
N THR A 124 17.74 2.85 -1.83
CA THR A 124 18.53 3.99 -2.23
C THR A 124 19.90 3.96 -1.64
N SER A 125 20.82 4.19 -2.49
CA SER A 125 22.24 4.47 -2.25
C SER A 125 22.50 4.74 -0.76
N ARG A 126 23.23 3.82 -0.12
CA ARG A 126 23.73 3.93 1.26
C ARG A 126 24.17 5.34 1.64
N THR A 127 24.51 6.15 0.67
CA THR A 127 25.03 7.51 0.84
C THR A 127 23.94 8.52 1.15
N ARG A 128 22.72 8.43 0.54
CA ARG A 128 21.64 9.38 0.79
C ARG A 128 20.90 9.08 2.11
N GLY A 129 20.59 7.83 2.36
CA GLY A 129 20.00 7.43 3.65
C GLY A 129 20.88 7.76 4.86
N LEU A 130 22.23 7.70 4.71
CA LEU A 130 23.15 8.11 5.76
C LEU A 130 23.26 9.62 5.92
N LEU A 131 23.18 10.40 4.82
CA LEU A 131 23.20 11.86 4.88
C LEU A 131 21.87 12.43 5.40
N SER A 132 20.74 11.85 5.03
CA SER A 132 19.43 12.18 5.59
C SER A 132 19.38 11.89 7.09
N ARG A 133 19.84 10.70 7.52
CA ARG A 133 19.90 10.32 8.96
C ARG A 133 20.85 11.18 9.80
N ALA A 134 21.92 11.69 9.23
CA ALA A 134 22.86 12.57 9.95
C ALA A 134 22.33 13.96 10.24
N ALA A 135 21.26 14.39 9.55
CA ALA A 135 20.61 15.69 9.71
C ALA A 135 19.27 15.60 10.45
N GLN A 136 18.78 14.40 10.76
CA GLN A 136 17.50 14.20 11.43
C GLN A 136 17.58 14.65 12.91
N GLU A 137 16.65 15.51 13.31
CA GLU A 137 16.37 15.76 14.73
C GLU A 137 15.77 14.48 15.36
N ALA A 138 15.99 14.30 16.69
CA ALA A 138 15.39 13.18 17.40
C ALA A 138 13.86 13.32 17.40
N GLY A 139 13.18 12.32 16.80
CA GLY A 139 11.72 12.27 16.75
C GLY A 139 11.11 11.36 17.83
N PRO A 140 9.79 11.42 18.04
CA PRO A 140 9.09 10.52 18.96
C PRO A 140 9.35 9.03 18.74
N ILE A 141 9.60 8.62 17.50
CA ILE A 141 9.94 7.23 17.15
C ILE A 141 11.14 6.68 17.95
N ASP A 142 12.06 7.55 18.38
CA ASP A 142 13.26 7.14 19.13
C ASP A 142 12.93 6.61 20.54
N GLU A 143 11.73 6.91 21.06
CA GLU A 143 11.26 6.40 22.36
C GLU A 143 11.01 4.89 22.34
N PHE A 144 10.77 4.29 21.16
CA PHE A 144 10.68 2.84 21.01
C PHE A 144 12.04 2.13 21.10
N GLY A 145 13.13 2.91 21.09
CA GLY A 145 14.51 2.42 21.21
C GLY A 145 15.02 1.81 19.90
N TYR A 146 16.34 1.76 19.77
CA TYR A 146 17.03 1.34 18.55
C TYR A 146 16.58 -0.03 18.00
N LYS A 147 16.29 -0.99 18.89
CA LYS A 147 15.88 -2.34 18.48
C LYS A 147 14.51 -2.40 17.80
N ASN A 148 13.62 -1.51 18.17
CA ASN A 148 12.25 -1.48 17.63
C ASN A 148 12.09 -0.46 16.51
N ARG A 149 13.12 0.35 16.23
CA ARG A 149 13.03 1.42 15.25
C ARG A 149 12.64 0.91 13.86
N SER A 150 13.30 -0.13 13.35
CA SER A 150 12.97 -0.72 12.05
C SER A 150 11.54 -1.31 12.02
N ALA A 151 11.09 -1.91 13.13
CA ALA A 151 9.71 -2.37 13.23
C ALA A 151 8.71 -1.20 13.26
N ALA A 152 9.07 -0.09 13.94
CA ALA A 152 8.25 1.11 13.97
C ALA A 152 8.17 1.78 12.57
N GLU A 153 9.29 1.86 11.86
CA GLU A 153 9.33 2.35 10.47
C GLU A 153 8.41 1.49 9.58
N ARG A 154 8.45 0.15 9.70
CA ARG A 154 7.51 -0.73 8.98
C ARG A 154 6.04 -0.50 9.33
N CYS A 155 5.73 -0.12 10.58
CA CYS A 155 4.36 0.26 10.93
C CYS A 155 3.92 1.54 10.21
N LEU A 156 4.80 2.53 10.08
CA LEU A 156 4.48 3.77 9.34
C LEU A 156 4.23 3.50 7.85
N GLU A 157 4.99 2.57 7.25
CA GLU A 157 4.76 2.13 5.87
C GLU A 157 3.38 1.48 5.71
N LEU A 158 2.97 0.60 6.66
CA LEU A 158 1.64 -0.01 6.63
C LEU A 158 0.52 1.01 6.81
N GLN A 159 0.74 2.08 7.58
CA GLN A 159 -0.20 3.17 7.73
C GLN A 159 -0.33 3.99 6.43
N ALA A 160 0.80 4.34 5.80
CA ALA A 160 0.82 5.06 4.53
C ALA A 160 0.19 4.23 3.40
N ASP A 161 0.45 2.90 3.37
CA ASP A 161 -0.25 1.99 2.46
C ASP A 161 -1.76 2.04 2.65
N HIS A 162 -2.20 1.94 3.90
CA HIS A 162 -3.63 1.91 4.20
C HIS A 162 -4.33 3.19 3.73
N GLU A 163 -3.76 4.36 4.04
CA GLU A 163 -4.28 5.64 3.61
C GLU A 163 -4.32 5.77 2.08
N ALA A 164 -3.22 5.43 1.40
CA ALA A 164 -3.16 5.46 -0.06
C ALA A 164 -4.15 4.48 -0.72
N ILE A 165 -4.39 3.32 -0.10
CA ILE A 165 -5.37 2.32 -0.54
C ILE A 165 -6.78 2.86 -0.40
N GLU A 166 -7.12 3.48 0.73
CA GLU A 166 -8.43 4.10 0.97
C GLU A 166 -8.73 5.15 -0.13
N PHE A 167 -7.77 6.03 -0.42
CA PHE A 167 -7.92 6.99 -1.50
C PHE A 167 -8.09 6.30 -2.86
N LEU A 168 -7.22 5.36 -3.22
CA LEU A 168 -7.19 4.79 -4.56
C LEU A 168 -8.39 3.88 -4.84
N LEU A 169 -8.81 3.04 -3.86
CA LEU A 169 -9.91 2.10 -4.07
C LEU A 169 -11.27 2.77 -3.99
N GLU A 170 -11.37 3.89 -3.27
CA GLU A 170 -12.64 4.58 -3.00
C GLU A 170 -13.63 3.67 -2.23
N GLY A 171 -14.94 3.90 -2.42
CA GLY A 171 -15.96 3.12 -1.76
C GLY A 171 -16.30 1.80 -2.47
N TYR A 172 -17.02 0.92 -1.77
CA TYR A 172 -17.60 -0.28 -2.35
C TYR A 172 -18.75 0.06 -3.29
N SER A 173 -18.69 -0.50 -4.52
CA SER A 173 -19.78 -0.49 -5.48
C SER A 173 -19.81 -1.82 -6.22
N ASP A 174 -20.98 -2.46 -6.30
CA ASP A 174 -21.16 -3.72 -7.04
C ASP A 174 -21.05 -3.54 -8.56
N GLU A 175 -21.18 -2.31 -9.06
CA GLU A 175 -20.98 -1.97 -10.47
C GLU A 175 -19.51 -1.81 -10.86
N GLU A 176 -18.58 -1.71 -9.88
CA GLU A 176 -17.17 -1.33 -10.10
C GLU A 176 -16.14 -2.41 -9.72
N TRP A 177 -16.54 -3.68 -9.61
CA TRP A 177 -15.63 -4.75 -9.22
C TRP A 177 -14.41 -4.92 -10.14
N ASP A 178 -14.57 -4.71 -11.43
CA ASP A 178 -13.44 -4.75 -12.37
C ASP A 178 -12.46 -3.59 -12.12
N VAL A 179 -12.97 -2.40 -11.75
CA VAL A 179 -12.14 -1.25 -11.37
C VAL A 179 -11.38 -1.53 -10.09
N LEU A 180 -12.04 -2.09 -9.06
CA LEU A 180 -11.39 -2.52 -7.81
C LEU A 180 -10.26 -3.52 -8.08
N ARG A 181 -10.46 -4.52 -8.95
CA ARG A 181 -9.40 -5.47 -9.32
C ARG A 181 -8.22 -4.81 -10.01
N VAL A 182 -8.47 -3.90 -10.95
CA VAL A 182 -7.42 -3.17 -11.66
C VAL A 182 -6.60 -2.33 -10.70
N ARG A 183 -7.25 -1.55 -9.83
CA ARG A 183 -6.59 -0.73 -8.82
C ARG A 183 -5.81 -1.59 -7.83
N THR A 184 -6.38 -2.68 -7.34
CA THR A 184 -5.70 -3.65 -6.46
C THR A 184 -4.44 -4.22 -7.09
N ALA A 185 -4.51 -4.64 -8.36
CA ALA A 185 -3.34 -5.15 -9.08
C ALA A 185 -2.25 -4.07 -9.24
N ALA A 186 -2.64 -2.81 -9.48
CA ALA A 186 -1.71 -1.70 -9.59
C ALA A 186 -0.97 -1.42 -8.28
N VAL A 187 -1.65 -1.51 -7.13
CA VAL A 187 -1.05 -1.43 -5.78
C VAL A 187 -0.05 -2.57 -5.59
N MET A 188 -0.46 -3.80 -5.86
CA MET A 188 0.40 -4.98 -5.70
C MET A 188 1.66 -4.93 -6.57
N ALA A 189 1.58 -4.35 -7.78
CA ALA A 189 2.73 -4.17 -8.65
C ALA A 189 3.82 -3.30 -8.01
N VAL A 190 3.44 -2.21 -7.33
CA VAL A 190 4.38 -1.36 -6.59
C VAL A 190 5.00 -2.12 -5.43
N MET A 191 4.19 -2.80 -4.61
CA MET A 191 4.68 -3.57 -3.45
C MET A 191 5.69 -4.64 -3.84
N VAL A 192 5.42 -5.35 -4.94
CA VAL A 192 6.32 -6.40 -5.46
C VAL A 192 7.64 -5.81 -5.98
N LEU A 193 7.60 -4.63 -6.62
CA LEU A 193 8.82 -3.98 -7.12
C LEU A 193 9.68 -3.43 -5.99
N ILE A 194 9.09 -2.91 -4.90
CA ILE A 194 9.80 -2.50 -3.69
C ILE A 194 10.54 -3.69 -3.08
N GLU A 195 9.87 -4.83 -2.87
CA GLU A 195 10.51 -6.04 -2.34
C GLU A 195 11.67 -6.52 -3.23
N ARG A 196 11.48 -6.53 -4.55
CA ARG A 196 12.54 -6.90 -5.51
C ARG A 196 13.76 -5.99 -5.37
N GLU A 197 13.57 -4.69 -5.18
CA GLU A 197 14.65 -3.73 -5.00
C GLU A 197 15.37 -3.91 -3.66
N ASP A 198 14.61 -4.15 -2.59
CA ASP A 198 15.15 -4.44 -1.26
C ASP A 198 16.02 -5.70 -1.28
N GLU A 199 15.57 -6.77 -1.93
CA GLU A 199 16.35 -8.01 -2.11
C GLU A 199 17.64 -7.75 -2.91
N ALA A 200 17.55 -6.98 -4.01
CA ALA A 200 18.70 -6.65 -4.84
C ALA A 200 19.75 -5.82 -4.08
N SER A 201 19.30 -4.97 -3.14
CA SER A 201 20.19 -4.16 -2.30
C SER A 201 20.93 -4.98 -1.23
N GLY A 202 20.49 -6.20 -0.95
CA GLY A 202 21.04 -7.07 0.09
C GLY A 202 20.90 -6.48 1.50
N SER A 203 19.88 -5.69 1.75
CA SER A 203 19.63 -5.03 3.04
C SER A 203 18.91 -5.98 3.99
N ASP A 204 19.61 -6.49 5.00
CA ASP A 204 19.02 -7.27 6.10
C ASP A 204 18.14 -6.40 7.05
N ASN A 205 18.14 -5.08 6.87
CA ASN A 205 17.40 -4.10 7.68
C ASN A 205 16.47 -3.27 6.80
N SER A 206 15.58 -3.92 6.07
CA SER A 206 14.53 -3.21 5.33
C SER A 206 13.66 -2.41 6.30
N THR A 207 13.39 -1.16 5.95
CA THR A 207 12.42 -0.31 6.64
C THR A 207 11.00 -0.62 6.18
N HIS A 208 10.85 -1.37 5.09
CA HIS A 208 9.57 -1.79 4.56
C HIS A 208 9.14 -3.15 5.14
N PRO A 209 7.83 -3.34 5.36
CA PRO A 209 7.27 -4.66 5.53
C PRO A 209 7.46 -5.47 4.25
N LYS A 210 7.50 -6.78 4.35
CA LYS A 210 7.52 -7.64 3.17
C LYS A 210 6.31 -7.37 2.27
N ALA A 211 6.49 -7.49 0.96
CA ALA A 211 5.38 -7.34 0.01
C ALA A 211 4.22 -8.29 0.32
N ALA A 212 4.51 -9.52 0.78
CA ALA A 212 3.47 -10.45 1.22
C ALA A 212 2.63 -9.91 2.40
N THR A 213 3.23 -9.15 3.30
CA THR A 213 2.53 -8.50 4.44
C THR A 213 1.66 -7.35 3.97
N ARG A 214 2.19 -6.51 3.09
CA ARG A 214 1.47 -5.38 2.47
C ARG A 214 0.28 -5.89 1.65
N ILE A 215 0.48 -6.95 0.84
CA ILE A 215 -0.59 -7.61 0.06
C ILE A 215 -1.62 -8.27 0.99
N PHE A 216 -1.19 -8.88 2.10
CA PHE A 216 -2.12 -9.45 3.08
C PHE A 216 -3.01 -8.37 3.70
N GLN A 217 -2.45 -7.22 4.06
CA GLN A 217 -3.22 -6.07 4.55
C GLN A 217 -4.19 -5.54 3.49
N LEU A 218 -3.73 -5.34 2.24
CA LEU A 218 -4.56 -4.89 1.11
C LEU A 218 -5.74 -5.84 0.86
N LEU A 219 -5.49 -7.14 0.75
CA LEU A 219 -6.56 -8.10 0.49
C LEU A 219 -7.48 -8.30 1.70
N GLY A 220 -6.96 -8.13 2.92
CA GLY A 220 -7.76 -8.07 4.14
C GLY A 220 -8.71 -6.86 4.16
N HIS A 221 -8.20 -5.66 3.81
CA HIS A 221 -9.03 -4.46 3.63
C HIS A 221 -10.10 -4.69 2.56
N LEU A 222 -9.71 -5.16 1.39
CA LEU A 222 -10.62 -5.44 0.28
C LEU A 222 -11.70 -6.46 0.67
N ALA A 223 -11.35 -7.51 1.46
CA ALA A 223 -12.28 -8.53 1.90
C ALA A 223 -13.38 -8.00 2.84
N SER A 224 -13.17 -6.86 3.50
CA SER A 224 -14.15 -6.19 4.37
C SER A 224 -14.83 -4.97 3.74
N LEU A 225 -14.38 -4.51 2.57
CA LEU A 225 -14.81 -3.27 1.92
C LEU A 225 -16.32 -3.20 1.72
N TRP A 226 -16.98 -4.32 1.38
CA TRP A 226 -18.44 -4.41 1.22
C TRP A 226 -19.23 -4.03 2.48
N SER A 227 -18.62 -4.07 3.67
CA SER A 227 -19.27 -3.71 4.93
C SER A 227 -19.15 -2.23 5.28
N VAL A 228 -18.21 -1.50 4.66
CA VAL A 228 -17.91 -0.10 4.99
C VAL A 228 -19.11 0.83 4.84
N PRO A 229 -19.93 0.78 3.76
CA PRO A 229 -21.11 1.63 3.64
C PRO A 229 -22.11 1.44 4.79
N ALA A 230 -22.29 0.20 5.26
CA ALA A 230 -23.17 -0.10 6.39
C ALA A 230 -22.59 0.39 7.72
N GLN A 231 -21.26 0.36 7.88
CA GLN A 231 -20.57 0.89 9.07
C GLN A 231 -20.69 2.42 9.13
N ILE A 232 -20.46 3.12 8.02
CA ILE A 232 -20.66 4.59 7.94
C ILE A 232 -22.10 4.94 8.31
N LYS A 233 -23.08 4.26 7.73
CA LYS A 233 -24.49 4.49 8.03
C LYS A 233 -24.82 4.23 9.50
N ALA A 234 -24.27 3.19 10.11
CA ALA A 234 -24.44 2.93 11.55
C ALA A 234 -23.88 4.05 12.40
N GLN A 235 -22.67 4.55 12.04
CA GLN A 235 -22.03 5.68 12.73
C GLN A 235 -22.86 6.96 12.61
N GLU A 236 -23.34 7.31 11.43
CA GLU A 236 -24.21 8.49 11.20
C GLU A 236 -25.51 8.43 12.04
N LEU A 237 -26.04 7.24 12.21
CA LEU A 237 -27.24 7.00 13.03
C LEU A 237 -26.94 6.86 14.53
N GLY A 238 -25.69 6.91 14.96
CA GLY A 238 -25.26 6.73 16.35
C GLY A 238 -25.51 5.32 16.88
N LEU A 239 -25.51 4.30 16.01
CA LEU A 239 -25.70 2.91 16.38
C LEU A 239 -24.37 2.28 16.84
N SER A 240 -24.43 1.39 17.81
CA SER A 240 -23.26 0.63 18.30
C SER A 240 -22.91 -0.57 17.41
N GLU A 241 -23.83 -1.01 16.55
CA GLU A 241 -23.68 -2.18 15.69
C GLU A 241 -24.32 -1.91 14.32
N VAL A 242 -23.75 -2.53 13.29
CA VAL A 242 -24.30 -2.52 11.93
C VAL A 242 -25.57 -3.36 11.89
N ARG A 243 -26.62 -2.85 11.27
CA ARG A 243 -27.86 -3.61 11.10
C ARG A 243 -27.72 -4.58 9.92
N ALA A 244 -28.22 -5.81 10.09
CA ALA A 244 -28.16 -6.84 9.05
C ALA A 244 -28.84 -6.41 7.74
N GLU A 245 -29.85 -5.57 7.81
CA GLU A 245 -30.58 -5.03 6.64
C GLU A 245 -29.78 -3.98 5.83
N ASP A 246 -28.72 -3.44 6.40
CA ASP A 246 -27.83 -2.47 5.74
C ASP A 246 -26.65 -3.15 5.04
N LEU A 247 -26.42 -4.42 5.29
CA LEU A 247 -25.39 -5.22 4.64
C LEU A 247 -25.86 -5.74 3.27
N PRO A 248 -24.94 -5.91 2.29
CA PRO A 248 -25.27 -6.62 1.06
C PRO A 248 -25.79 -8.04 1.32
N PRO A 249 -26.61 -8.58 0.42
CA PRO A 249 -27.04 -9.99 0.52
C PRO A 249 -25.84 -10.96 0.48
N ASP A 250 -25.93 -12.09 1.19
CA ASP A 250 -24.88 -13.12 1.21
C ASP A 250 -24.46 -13.56 -0.20
N ALA A 251 -25.39 -13.66 -1.14
CA ALA A 251 -25.11 -14.04 -2.51
C ALA A 251 -24.23 -12.99 -3.26
N GLU A 252 -24.37 -11.71 -2.93
CA GLU A 252 -23.54 -10.64 -3.47
C GLU A 252 -22.12 -10.70 -2.85
N ILE A 253 -22.02 -10.89 -1.54
CA ILE A 253 -20.75 -11.07 -0.84
C ILE A 253 -19.98 -12.27 -1.42
N GLU A 254 -20.65 -13.41 -1.62
CA GLU A 254 -20.06 -14.59 -2.24
C GLU A 254 -19.61 -14.33 -3.71
N ALA A 255 -20.40 -13.58 -4.46
CA ALA A 255 -20.05 -13.19 -5.82
C ALA A 255 -18.83 -12.26 -5.84
N TYR A 256 -18.79 -11.27 -4.94
CA TYR A 256 -17.66 -10.36 -4.75
C TYR A 256 -16.37 -11.14 -4.40
N GLN A 257 -16.42 -12.07 -3.45
CA GLN A 257 -15.26 -12.90 -3.10
C GLN A 257 -14.74 -13.69 -4.31
N ARG A 258 -15.62 -14.28 -5.12
CA ARG A 258 -15.23 -15.06 -6.30
C ARG A 258 -14.73 -14.21 -7.45
N THR A 259 -15.23 -13.00 -7.59
CA THR A 259 -14.93 -12.13 -8.75
C THR A 259 -13.77 -11.18 -8.47
N VAL A 260 -13.59 -10.74 -7.23
CA VAL A 260 -12.59 -9.75 -6.86
C VAL A 260 -11.50 -10.36 -5.99
N ILE A 261 -11.83 -10.93 -4.82
CA ILE A 261 -10.84 -11.25 -3.78
C ILE A 261 -9.96 -12.43 -4.19
N ILE A 262 -10.57 -13.56 -4.55
CA ILE A 262 -9.82 -14.77 -4.93
C ILE A 262 -8.97 -14.52 -6.19
N PRO A 263 -9.51 -13.90 -7.26
CA PRO A 263 -8.69 -13.55 -8.42
C PRO A 263 -7.57 -12.54 -8.12
N ALA A 264 -7.77 -11.56 -7.23
CA ALA A 264 -6.72 -10.61 -6.84
C ALA A 264 -5.51 -11.32 -6.20
N PHE A 265 -5.72 -12.35 -5.38
CA PHE A 265 -4.62 -13.18 -4.88
C PHE A 265 -3.85 -13.86 -6.03
N THR A 266 -4.57 -14.36 -7.04
CA THR A 266 -3.93 -14.97 -8.22
C THR A 266 -3.14 -13.93 -9.03
N ASP A 267 -3.70 -12.71 -9.17
CA ASP A 267 -3.02 -11.59 -9.82
C ASP A 267 -1.71 -11.24 -9.09
N ALA A 268 -1.69 -11.23 -7.73
CA ALA A 268 -0.48 -11.04 -6.94
C ALA A 268 0.60 -12.08 -7.26
N ALA A 269 0.22 -13.35 -7.34
CA ALA A 269 1.15 -14.44 -7.68
C ALA A 269 1.70 -14.33 -9.12
N VAL A 270 0.89 -13.83 -10.07
CA VAL A 270 1.35 -13.55 -11.44
C VAL A 270 2.35 -12.40 -11.43
N LEU A 271 2.06 -11.30 -10.74
CA LEU A 271 2.93 -10.14 -10.63
C LEU A 271 4.28 -10.50 -9.97
N ALA A 272 4.26 -11.29 -8.90
CA ALA A 272 5.48 -11.76 -8.23
C ALA A 272 6.38 -12.57 -9.19
N ARG A 273 5.80 -13.48 -9.97
CA ARG A 273 6.54 -14.24 -11.00
C ARG A 273 7.08 -13.35 -12.11
N ALA A 274 6.26 -12.42 -12.60
CA ALA A 274 6.66 -11.49 -13.65
C ALA A 274 7.80 -10.55 -13.22
N ALA A 275 7.82 -10.17 -11.94
CA ALA A 275 8.88 -9.39 -11.32
C ALA A 275 10.14 -10.21 -11.00
N THR A 276 10.09 -11.53 -11.09
CA THR A 276 11.14 -12.46 -10.58
C THR A 276 11.41 -12.28 -9.07
N ALA A 277 10.36 -11.95 -8.31
CA ALA A 277 10.39 -11.81 -6.85
C ALA A 277 9.92 -13.14 -6.21
N ASP A 278 10.80 -14.14 -6.19
CA ASP A 278 10.48 -15.50 -5.75
C ASP A 278 10.10 -15.55 -4.26
N SER A 279 10.66 -14.66 -3.43
CA SER A 279 10.29 -14.50 -2.01
C SER A 279 8.82 -14.17 -1.85
N VAL A 280 8.29 -13.21 -2.63
CA VAL A 280 6.88 -12.80 -2.56
C VAL A 280 5.96 -13.97 -2.86
N ALA A 281 6.24 -14.74 -3.94
CA ALA A 281 5.45 -15.90 -4.32
C ALA A 281 5.47 -16.99 -3.22
N HIS A 282 6.63 -17.16 -2.55
CA HIS A 282 6.79 -18.10 -1.43
C HIS A 282 6.04 -17.63 -0.18
N ASP A 283 6.19 -16.35 0.18
CA ASP A 283 5.68 -15.77 1.43
C ASP A 283 4.15 -15.53 1.41
N LEU A 284 3.55 -15.39 0.21
CA LEU A 284 2.08 -15.40 0.04
C LEU A 284 1.48 -16.75 0.45
N GLY A 285 2.19 -17.85 0.23
CA GLY A 285 1.76 -19.20 0.61
C GLY A 285 0.64 -19.77 -0.26
N ASP A 286 -0.04 -20.76 0.28
CA ASP A 286 -1.19 -21.40 -0.39
C ASP A 286 -2.45 -20.53 -0.25
N PRO A 287 -3.30 -20.39 -1.29
CA PRO A 287 -4.52 -19.59 -1.21
C PRO A 287 -5.45 -19.97 -0.05
N ALA A 288 -5.60 -21.28 0.23
CA ALA A 288 -6.47 -21.72 1.32
C ALA A 288 -5.94 -21.29 2.68
N ASP A 289 -4.63 -21.33 2.89
CA ASP A 289 -3.98 -20.86 4.11
C ASP A 289 -4.06 -19.32 4.22
N PHE A 290 -3.85 -18.62 3.13
CA PHE A 290 -3.93 -17.16 3.07
C PHE A 290 -5.32 -16.63 3.46
N PHE A 291 -6.38 -17.18 2.87
CA PHE A 291 -7.74 -16.75 3.19
C PHE A 291 -8.22 -17.23 4.56
N ALA A 292 -7.73 -18.37 5.07
CA ALA A 292 -7.98 -18.78 6.43
C ALA A 292 -7.35 -17.81 7.45
N ASP A 293 -6.14 -17.34 7.16
CA ASP A 293 -5.45 -16.35 7.99
C ASP A 293 -6.17 -15.00 7.98
N ILE A 294 -6.67 -14.52 6.81
CA ILE A 294 -7.50 -13.29 6.74
C ILE A 294 -8.70 -13.44 7.69
N GLY A 295 -9.45 -14.55 7.59
CA GLY A 295 -10.61 -14.78 8.45
C GLY A 295 -10.26 -14.81 9.94
N THR A 296 -9.10 -15.40 10.29
CA THR A 296 -8.61 -15.47 11.67
C THR A 296 -8.25 -14.07 12.22
N VAL A 297 -7.54 -13.28 11.44
CA VAL A 297 -7.14 -11.92 11.82
C VAL A 297 -8.36 -10.99 11.93
N GLN A 298 -9.28 -11.03 10.98
CA GLN A 298 -10.49 -10.19 10.98
C GLN A 298 -11.44 -10.53 12.15
N ALA A 299 -11.50 -11.80 12.54
CA ALA A 299 -12.26 -12.22 13.71
C ALA A 299 -11.62 -11.81 15.05
N GLY A 300 -10.42 -11.22 15.04
CA GLY A 300 -9.65 -10.93 16.25
C GLY A 300 -9.24 -12.21 17.01
N ALA A 301 -9.23 -13.35 16.34
CA ALA A 301 -8.97 -14.65 16.92
C ALA A 301 -7.48 -15.02 16.98
N ALA A 302 -6.61 -14.27 16.28
CA ALA A 302 -5.17 -14.48 16.32
C ALA A 302 -4.59 -13.87 17.61
N GLU A 303 -4.29 -14.71 18.60
CA GLU A 303 -3.61 -14.28 19.83
C GLU A 303 -2.08 -14.23 19.64
N SER A 304 -1.55 -14.96 18.65
CA SER A 304 -0.12 -14.99 18.32
C SER A 304 0.14 -15.39 16.87
N GLU A 305 1.35 -15.08 16.37
CA GLU A 305 1.82 -15.49 15.03
C GLU A 305 1.83 -17.03 14.83
N ALA A 306 1.91 -17.80 15.93
CA ALA A 306 1.97 -19.26 15.88
C ALA A 306 0.65 -19.90 15.37
N GLU A 307 -0.46 -19.15 15.39
CA GLU A 307 -1.77 -19.60 14.94
C GLU A 307 -1.98 -19.36 13.43
N LEU A 308 -1.10 -18.58 12.84
CA LEU A 308 -1.14 -18.21 11.43
C LEU A 308 -0.21 -19.09 10.59
N ARG A 309 -0.48 -19.19 9.30
CA ARG A 309 0.23 -20.07 8.38
C ARG A 309 1.15 -19.32 7.44
N THR A 310 0.67 -18.19 6.88
CA THR A 310 1.40 -17.40 5.90
C THR A 310 2.39 -16.42 6.54
N ALA A 311 3.46 -16.13 5.84
CA ALA A 311 4.50 -15.22 6.33
C ALA A 311 3.97 -13.78 6.49
N GLY A 312 3.15 -13.32 5.53
CA GLY A 312 2.56 -11.99 5.56
C GLY A 312 1.64 -11.77 6.75
N ALA A 313 0.75 -12.74 7.05
CA ALA A 313 -0.13 -12.67 8.21
C ALA A 313 0.65 -12.65 9.53
N LYS A 314 1.70 -13.48 9.65
CA LYS A 314 2.57 -13.54 10.85
C LYS A 314 3.27 -12.21 11.09
N GLU A 315 3.88 -11.62 10.07
CA GLU A 315 4.54 -10.32 10.22
C GLU A 315 3.52 -9.24 10.59
N LEU A 316 2.36 -9.19 9.93
CA LEU A 316 1.32 -8.21 10.25
C LEU A 316 0.91 -8.28 11.72
N VAL A 317 0.54 -9.47 12.22
CA VAL A 317 0.10 -9.65 13.62
C VAL A 317 1.23 -9.31 14.60
N THR A 318 2.50 -9.58 14.25
CA THR A 318 3.65 -9.18 15.06
C THR A 318 3.79 -7.65 15.15
N LEU A 319 3.47 -6.93 14.07
CA LEU A 319 3.55 -5.46 14.03
C LEU A 319 2.34 -4.76 14.67
N MET A 320 1.16 -5.39 14.70
CA MET A 320 -0.08 -4.76 15.20
C MET A 320 0.03 -4.13 16.60
N PRO A 321 0.63 -4.76 17.63
CA PRO A 321 0.73 -4.15 18.96
C PRO A 321 1.61 -2.89 18.95
N LEU A 322 2.70 -2.89 18.16
CA LEU A 322 3.58 -1.74 18.01
C LEU A 322 2.87 -0.63 17.24
N ASN A 323 2.16 -0.98 16.17
CA ASN A 323 1.37 -0.02 15.40
C ASN A 323 0.32 0.68 16.27
N ALA A 324 -0.40 -0.07 17.11
CA ALA A 324 -1.36 0.50 18.06
C ALA A 324 -0.69 1.45 19.07
N ALA A 325 0.51 1.10 19.55
CA ALA A 325 1.28 1.96 20.46
C ALA A 325 1.76 3.26 19.76
N ILE A 326 2.15 3.18 18.47
CA ILE A 326 2.51 4.35 17.66
C ILE A 326 1.31 5.27 17.49
N MET A 327 0.16 4.75 17.07
CA MET A 327 -1.06 5.54 16.88
C MET A 327 -1.50 6.22 18.18
N ALA A 328 -1.44 5.52 19.33
CA ALA A 328 -1.74 6.11 20.63
C ALA A 328 -0.78 7.26 20.97
N MET A 329 0.52 7.08 20.75
CA MET A 329 1.53 8.12 21.00
C MET A 329 1.35 9.33 20.08
N MET A 330 1.03 9.11 18.81
CA MET A 330 0.75 10.19 17.85
C MET A 330 -0.47 10.99 18.31
N GLY A 331 -1.57 10.32 18.67
CA GLY A 331 -2.78 10.98 19.18
C GLY A 331 -2.54 11.78 20.47
N GLU A 332 -1.77 11.26 21.44
CA GLU A 332 -1.39 11.98 22.66
C GLU A 332 -0.58 13.26 22.39
N ARG A 333 0.16 13.30 21.28
CA ARG A 333 0.98 14.45 20.85
C ARG A 333 0.26 15.39 19.92
N GLY A 334 -0.99 15.11 19.58
CA GLY A 334 -1.79 15.90 18.63
C GLY A 334 -1.22 15.81 17.21
N LEU A 335 -0.62 14.67 16.85
CA LEU A 335 -0.27 14.29 15.50
C LEU A 335 -1.44 13.51 14.90
N SER A 336 -1.58 13.56 13.57
CA SER A 336 -2.57 12.75 12.86
C SER A 336 -2.12 11.28 12.90
N PRO A 337 -2.96 10.37 13.44
CA PRO A 337 -2.67 8.95 13.42
C PRO A 337 -3.13 8.29 12.13
#